data_3c0d9a46f0d72ade2db2126214d214d7
#
_entry.id   3c0d9a46f0d72ade2db2126214d214d7
#
_cell.length_a   1.000
_cell.length_b   1.000
_cell.length_c   1.000
_cell.angle_alpha   90.00
_cell.angle_beta   90.00
_cell.angle_gamma   90.00
#
_symmetry.space_group_name_H-M   'P 1'
#
loop_
_entity.id
_entity.type
_entity.pdbx_description
1 polymer ?
#
loop_
_entity_poly.entity_id
_entity_poly.type
_entity_poly.pdbx_seq_one_letter_code
_entity_poly.pdbx_strand_id
1 'polypeptide(L)'
;MVQLTKIYTKGGDGGKTSLGNGSRVDKHDLRVEAYGTVDEANAAIGLARLQADQRADGMLGRIQNDMFDLGADLCRPMPDVGEDDALRIQPSQVQRLEDEIDGMNAMLAPLNSFILPGGTPTAAALHLARTIVRRAERLTVQLAAEARVGTTAIEYLNRLSDHLFVLARYVNDQGKADVLWVPGANR
;
A
#
# COMPACT_ATOMS: atom_id res chain seq x y z
N MET A 1 9.02 -10.36 -20.58
CA MET A 1 9.71 -10.74 -19.33
C MET A 1 10.87 -9.77 -19.13
N VAL A 2 10.95 -9.09 -18.01
CA VAL A 2 12.04 -8.15 -17.73
C VAL A 2 13.30 -8.94 -17.40
N GLN A 3 14.41 -8.66 -18.11
CA GLN A 3 15.74 -9.24 -17.80
C GLN A 3 16.58 -8.16 -17.13
N LEU A 4 16.91 -8.36 -15.86
CA LEU A 4 17.77 -7.47 -15.08
C LEU A 4 19.21 -7.97 -15.09
N THR A 5 19.91 -7.80 -16.21
CA THR A 5 21.30 -8.26 -16.38
C THR A 5 22.33 -7.31 -15.76
N LYS A 6 21.97 -6.03 -15.58
CA LYS A 6 22.81 -5.01 -14.98
C LYS A 6 21.96 -4.12 -14.08
N ILE A 7 22.28 -4.07 -12.79
CA ILE A 7 21.48 -3.35 -11.79
C ILE A 7 21.70 -1.84 -11.85
N TYR A 8 22.94 -1.38 -11.94
CA TYR A 8 23.24 0.04 -12.05
C TYR A 8 23.55 0.45 -13.49
N THR A 9 22.88 1.50 -13.96
CA THR A 9 23.06 2.06 -15.31
C THR A 9 23.66 3.46 -15.29
N LYS A 10 23.81 4.06 -14.12
CA LYS A 10 24.30 5.44 -13.87
C LYS A 10 23.44 6.54 -14.50
N GLY A 11 22.36 6.19 -15.21
CA GLY A 11 21.47 7.14 -15.88
C GLY A 11 20.71 8.07 -14.93
N GLY A 12 20.67 7.72 -13.63
CA GLY A 12 20.00 8.49 -12.59
C GLY A 12 20.91 9.37 -11.72
N ASP A 13 22.22 9.36 -11.94
CA ASP A 13 23.20 10.03 -11.06
C ASP A 13 23.08 11.56 -11.11
N GLY A 14 22.55 12.11 -12.21
CA GLY A 14 22.24 13.53 -12.38
C GLY A 14 20.89 13.99 -11.79
N GLY A 15 20.27 13.20 -10.88
CA GLY A 15 19.02 13.57 -10.20
C GLY A 15 17.75 13.38 -11.04
N LYS A 16 17.84 12.73 -12.21
CA LYS A 16 16.67 12.43 -13.06
C LYS A 16 16.39 10.94 -13.15
N THR A 17 15.11 10.59 -13.33
CA THR A 17 14.65 9.22 -13.55
C THR A 17 13.74 9.15 -14.76
N SER A 18 13.47 7.93 -15.26
CA SER A 18 12.50 7.70 -16.35
C SER A 18 11.20 7.17 -15.78
N LEU A 19 10.08 7.70 -16.28
CA LEU A 19 8.75 7.14 -16.06
C LEU A 19 8.48 5.96 -16.99
N GLY A 20 7.39 5.23 -16.75
CA GLY A 20 7.00 4.03 -17.51
C GLY A 20 6.69 4.30 -19.01
N ASN A 21 6.47 5.54 -19.40
CA ASN A 21 6.32 5.96 -20.80
C ASN A 21 7.65 6.43 -21.46
N GLY A 22 8.78 6.35 -20.72
CA GLY A 22 10.10 6.77 -21.15
C GLY A 22 10.41 8.26 -20.95
N SER A 23 9.46 9.09 -20.52
CA SER A 23 9.72 10.51 -20.21
C SER A 23 10.68 10.64 -19.02
N ARG A 24 11.50 11.70 -19.03
CA ARG A 24 12.49 11.98 -17.97
C ARG A 24 12.00 13.07 -17.06
N VAL A 25 11.95 12.79 -15.76
CA VAL A 25 11.55 13.72 -14.70
C VAL A 25 12.64 13.83 -13.64
N ASP A 26 12.54 14.83 -12.77
CA ASP A 26 13.41 14.94 -11.60
C ASP A 26 13.03 13.88 -10.56
N LYS A 27 13.99 13.36 -9.80
CA LYS A 27 13.73 12.32 -8.79
C LYS A 27 12.83 12.80 -7.63
N HIS A 28 12.69 14.11 -7.45
CA HIS A 28 11.79 14.72 -6.48
C HIS A 28 10.41 15.08 -7.06
N ASP A 29 10.10 14.65 -8.29
CA ASP A 29 8.78 14.80 -8.88
C ASP A 29 7.72 14.07 -8.02
N LEU A 30 6.55 14.68 -7.83
CA LEU A 30 5.47 14.15 -7.00
C LEU A 30 5.05 12.74 -7.42
N ARG A 31 5.07 12.44 -8.72
CA ARG A 31 4.76 11.10 -9.24
C ARG A 31 5.79 10.07 -8.77
N VAL A 32 7.08 10.45 -8.78
CA VAL A 32 8.17 9.60 -8.30
C VAL A 32 8.02 9.35 -6.81
N GLU A 33 7.67 10.38 -6.04
CA GLU A 33 7.43 10.27 -4.61
C GLU A 33 6.22 9.37 -4.30
N ALA A 34 5.13 9.49 -5.07
CA ALA A 34 3.94 8.67 -4.89
C ALA A 34 4.25 7.17 -5.08
N TYR A 35 4.78 6.76 -6.24
CA TYR A 35 5.10 5.34 -6.45
C TYR A 35 6.28 4.86 -5.62
N GLY A 36 7.23 5.72 -5.26
CA GLY A 36 8.31 5.38 -4.34
C GLY A 36 7.80 5.08 -2.93
N THR A 37 6.78 5.80 -2.47
CA THR A 37 6.11 5.52 -1.20
C THR A 37 5.26 4.24 -1.26
N VAL A 38 4.70 3.90 -2.42
CA VAL A 38 4.06 2.59 -2.64
C VAL A 38 5.08 1.46 -2.48
N ASP A 39 6.28 1.61 -3.04
CA ASP A 39 7.37 0.63 -2.89
C ASP A 39 7.83 0.50 -1.42
N GLU A 40 7.96 1.62 -0.70
CA GLU A 40 8.24 1.62 0.75
C GLU A 40 7.17 0.86 1.54
N ALA A 41 5.89 1.09 1.23
CA ALA A 41 4.78 0.36 1.86
C ALA A 41 4.87 -1.15 1.57
N ASN A 42 5.20 -1.52 0.34
CA ASN A 42 5.40 -2.91 -0.07
C ASN A 42 6.54 -3.59 0.70
N ALA A 43 7.66 -2.89 0.91
CA ALA A 43 8.76 -3.39 1.73
C ALA A 43 8.34 -3.57 3.20
N ALA A 44 7.55 -2.64 3.76
CA ALA A 44 7.01 -2.78 5.12
C ALA A 44 6.04 -3.96 5.26
N ILE A 45 5.23 -4.24 4.22
CA ILE A 45 4.40 -5.46 4.17
C ILE A 45 5.28 -6.71 4.18
N GLY A 46 6.42 -6.68 3.48
CA GLY A 46 7.41 -7.77 3.51
C GLY A 46 7.91 -8.07 4.93
N LEU A 47 8.13 -7.05 5.76
CA LEU A 47 8.49 -7.24 7.18
C LEU A 47 7.37 -7.91 7.97
N ALA A 48 6.10 -7.56 7.73
CA ALA A 48 4.97 -8.19 8.39
C ALA A 48 4.86 -9.70 8.06
N ARG A 49 5.23 -10.10 6.84
CA ARG A 49 5.20 -11.49 6.38
C ARG A 49 6.18 -12.41 7.11
N LEU A 50 7.28 -11.88 7.66
CA LEU A 50 8.33 -12.71 8.30
C LEU A 50 7.82 -13.59 9.44
N GLN A 51 6.76 -13.17 10.12
CA GLN A 51 6.17 -13.88 11.26
C GLN A 51 4.66 -14.08 11.11
N ALA A 52 4.12 -13.88 9.92
CA ALA A 52 2.72 -14.10 9.61
C ALA A 52 2.39 -15.60 9.59
N ASP A 53 1.19 -15.96 10.04
CA ASP A 53 0.67 -17.29 9.79
C ASP A 53 0.37 -17.52 8.30
N GLN A 54 0.10 -18.76 7.93
CA GLN A 54 -0.13 -19.13 6.52
C GLN A 54 -1.27 -18.34 5.87
N ARG A 55 -2.33 -18.02 6.61
CA ARG A 55 -3.48 -17.26 6.09
C ARG A 55 -3.11 -15.81 5.83
N ALA A 56 -2.51 -15.15 6.82
CA ALA A 56 -2.03 -13.77 6.70
C ALA A 56 -0.95 -13.65 5.61
N ASP A 57 0.02 -14.56 5.57
CA ASP A 57 1.06 -14.58 4.55
C ASP A 57 0.49 -14.71 3.14
N GLY A 58 -0.54 -15.56 2.94
CA GLY A 58 -1.21 -15.73 1.66
C GLY A 58 -1.92 -14.44 1.18
N MET A 59 -2.59 -13.70 2.08
CA MET A 59 -3.19 -12.40 1.78
C MET A 59 -2.13 -11.36 1.45
N LEU A 60 -1.11 -11.22 2.30
CA LEU A 60 -0.03 -10.26 2.13
C LEU A 60 0.80 -10.52 0.88
N GLY A 61 0.99 -11.78 0.49
CA GLY A 61 1.66 -12.16 -0.77
C GLY A 61 0.92 -11.67 -2.01
N ARG A 62 -0.42 -11.74 -2.03
CA ARG A 62 -1.24 -11.17 -3.12
C ARG A 62 -1.15 -9.65 -3.12
N ILE A 63 -1.26 -9.02 -1.95
CA ILE A 63 -1.16 -7.57 -1.79
C ILE A 63 0.19 -7.05 -2.30
N GLN A 64 1.30 -7.73 -2.03
CA GLN A 64 2.61 -7.32 -2.54
C GLN A 64 2.69 -7.33 -4.08
N ASN A 65 2.03 -8.29 -4.74
CA ASN A 65 1.93 -8.27 -6.20
C ASN A 65 1.08 -7.08 -6.68
N ASP A 66 -0.06 -6.83 -6.05
CA ASP A 66 -0.88 -5.65 -6.37
C ASP A 66 -0.12 -4.33 -6.16
N MET A 67 0.72 -4.24 -5.13
CA MET A 67 1.53 -3.05 -4.88
C MET A 67 2.57 -2.81 -5.98
N PHE A 68 3.10 -3.86 -6.62
CA PHE A 68 3.91 -3.73 -7.83
C PHE A 68 3.08 -3.26 -9.02
N ASP A 69 1.88 -3.80 -9.20
CA ASP A 69 0.94 -3.36 -10.23
C ASP A 69 0.57 -1.87 -10.04
N LEU A 70 0.31 -1.46 -8.80
CA LEU A 70 0.01 -0.08 -8.45
C LEU A 70 1.21 0.84 -8.71
N GLY A 71 2.43 0.41 -8.37
CA GLY A 71 3.65 1.15 -8.69
C GLY A 71 3.84 1.34 -10.19
N ALA A 72 3.56 0.30 -10.98
CA ALA A 72 3.60 0.37 -12.45
C ALA A 72 2.51 1.29 -13.01
N ASP A 73 1.29 1.23 -12.47
CA ASP A 73 0.16 2.10 -12.81
C ASP A 73 0.54 3.58 -12.61
N LEU A 74 0.99 3.94 -11.41
CA LEU A 74 1.37 5.31 -11.05
C LEU A 74 2.61 5.80 -11.82
N CYS A 75 3.58 4.91 -12.08
CA CYS A 75 4.79 5.23 -12.82
C CYS A 75 4.52 5.58 -14.30
N ARG A 76 3.42 5.09 -14.88
CA ARG A 76 3.06 5.37 -16.26
C ARG A 76 1.92 6.38 -16.34
N PRO A 77 2.19 7.66 -16.72
CA PRO A 77 1.15 8.68 -16.90
C PRO A 77 0.04 8.18 -17.81
N MET A 78 -1.21 8.48 -17.47
CA MET A 78 -2.35 8.19 -18.34
C MET A 78 -2.31 9.09 -19.57
N PRO A 79 -2.59 8.57 -20.78
CA PRO A 79 -2.62 9.39 -21.99
C PRO A 79 -3.79 10.38 -21.94
N ASP A 80 -3.58 11.56 -22.52
CA ASP A 80 -4.66 12.57 -22.64
C ASP A 80 -5.69 12.15 -23.68
N VAL A 81 -5.24 11.45 -24.73
CA VAL A 81 -6.06 10.99 -25.86
C VAL A 81 -5.62 9.59 -26.28
N GLY A 82 -6.57 8.78 -26.74
CA GLY A 82 -6.30 7.43 -27.24
C GLY A 82 -6.51 6.34 -26.20
N GLU A 83 -6.18 5.10 -26.61
CA GLU A 83 -6.30 3.93 -25.74
C GLU A 83 -5.14 3.87 -24.75
N ASP A 84 -5.43 3.40 -23.54
CA ASP A 84 -4.45 3.16 -22.49
C ASP A 84 -4.16 1.64 -22.39
N ASP A 85 -3.02 1.22 -22.92
CA ASP A 85 -2.54 -0.16 -22.90
C ASP A 85 -1.68 -0.49 -21.64
N ALA A 86 -1.61 0.42 -20.68
CA ALA A 86 -0.83 0.27 -19.47
C ALA A 86 -1.49 -0.73 -18.49
N LEU A 87 -0.64 -1.38 -17.70
CA LEU A 87 -1.11 -2.09 -16.52
C LEU A 87 -1.75 -1.09 -15.55
N ARG A 88 -3.02 -1.33 -15.19
CA ARG A 88 -3.78 -0.50 -14.27
C ARG A 88 -4.41 -1.36 -13.18
N ILE A 89 -4.54 -0.80 -11.98
CA ILE A 89 -5.30 -1.44 -10.89
C ILE A 89 -6.76 -1.64 -11.33
N GLN A 90 -7.28 -2.83 -11.04
CA GLN A 90 -8.63 -3.23 -11.41
C GLN A 90 -9.59 -3.20 -10.21
N PRO A 91 -10.89 -2.93 -10.44
CA PRO A 91 -11.90 -2.96 -9.37
C PRO A 91 -11.95 -4.31 -8.63
N SER A 92 -11.62 -5.43 -9.28
CA SER A 92 -11.57 -6.75 -8.65
C SER A 92 -10.50 -6.89 -7.58
N GLN A 93 -9.40 -6.12 -7.67
CA GLN A 93 -8.36 -6.07 -6.62
C GLN A 93 -8.89 -5.33 -5.38
N VAL A 94 -9.67 -4.27 -5.57
CA VAL A 94 -10.36 -3.56 -4.47
C VAL A 94 -11.39 -4.46 -3.82
N GLN A 95 -12.26 -5.10 -4.61
CA GLN A 95 -13.30 -6.02 -4.12
C GLN A 95 -12.72 -7.16 -3.28
N ARG A 96 -11.59 -7.74 -3.71
CA ARG A 96 -10.92 -8.77 -2.92
C ARG A 96 -10.49 -8.27 -1.54
N LEU A 97 -9.96 -7.04 -1.43
CA LEU A 97 -9.62 -6.45 -0.13
C LEU A 97 -10.87 -6.31 0.75
N GLU A 98 -11.98 -5.88 0.18
CA GLU A 98 -13.26 -5.75 0.90
C GLU A 98 -13.77 -7.09 1.40
N ASP A 99 -13.77 -8.13 0.56
CA ASP A 99 -14.19 -9.48 0.92
C ASP A 99 -13.29 -10.06 2.04
N GLU A 100 -11.97 -9.82 1.99
CA GLU A 100 -11.04 -10.24 3.03
C GLU A 100 -11.26 -9.47 4.35
N ILE A 101 -11.53 -8.16 4.29
CA ILE A 101 -11.89 -7.33 5.44
C ILE A 101 -13.16 -7.88 6.11
N ASP A 102 -14.22 -8.09 5.35
CA ASP A 102 -15.49 -8.57 5.87
C ASP A 102 -15.35 -9.95 6.54
N GLY A 103 -14.61 -10.85 5.89
CA GLY A 103 -14.35 -12.18 6.44
C GLY A 103 -13.55 -12.17 7.75
N MET A 104 -12.59 -11.25 7.91
CA MET A 104 -11.87 -11.07 9.17
C MET A 104 -12.70 -10.34 10.22
N ASN A 105 -13.40 -9.28 9.81
CA ASN A 105 -14.16 -8.43 10.72
C ASN A 105 -15.34 -9.16 11.37
N ALA A 106 -15.91 -10.16 10.68
CA ALA A 106 -16.94 -11.04 11.24
C ALA A 106 -16.47 -11.84 12.49
N MET A 107 -15.14 -11.96 12.68
CA MET A 107 -14.52 -12.66 13.82
C MET A 107 -14.03 -11.71 14.91
N LEU A 108 -14.17 -10.40 14.72
CA LEU A 108 -13.66 -9.36 15.62
C LEU A 108 -14.81 -8.73 16.43
N ALA A 109 -14.56 -8.47 17.71
CA ALA A 109 -15.49 -7.67 18.51
C ALA A 109 -15.48 -6.19 18.04
N PRO A 110 -16.63 -5.50 18.09
CA PRO A 110 -16.69 -4.06 17.80
C PRO A 110 -15.73 -3.26 18.70
N LEU A 111 -15.12 -2.22 18.13
CA LEU A 111 -14.28 -1.28 18.90
C LEU A 111 -15.15 -0.17 19.52
N ASN A 112 -14.81 0.20 20.73
CA ASN A 112 -15.36 1.36 21.43
C ASN A 112 -14.32 2.45 21.71
N SER A 113 -13.08 2.26 21.27
CA SER A 113 -11.98 3.22 21.32
C SER A 113 -10.99 2.93 20.20
N PHE A 114 -10.05 3.85 19.93
CA PHE A 114 -8.88 3.55 19.09
C PHE A 114 -7.97 2.56 19.81
N ILE A 115 -7.17 1.82 19.04
CA ILE A 115 -6.14 0.93 19.54
C ILE A 115 -4.76 1.57 19.39
N LEU A 116 -3.87 1.29 20.33
CA LEU A 116 -2.47 1.67 20.22
C LEU A 116 -1.79 0.76 19.19
N PRO A 117 -1.02 1.32 18.22
CA PRO A 117 -0.27 0.51 17.26
C PRO A 117 0.75 -0.38 17.98
N GLY A 118 0.59 -1.71 17.86
CA GLY A 118 1.43 -2.68 18.57
C GLY A 118 0.84 -4.08 18.50
N GLY A 119 1.12 -4.92 19.50
CA GLY A 119 0.65 -6.29 19.59
C GLY A 119 1.73 -7.31 19.20
N THR A 120 1.33 -8.38 18.49
CA THR A 120 2.30 -9.34 17.95
C THR A 120 3.28 -8.67 16.99
N PRO A 121 4.46 -9.25 16.73
CA PRO A 121 5.41 -8.67 15.76
C PRO A 121 4.78 -8.42 14.40
N THR A 122 3.94 -9.35 13.91
CA THR A 122 3.17 -9.18 12.67
C THR A 122 2.19 -8.01 12.78
N ALA A 123 1.41 -7.89 13.88
CA ALA A 123 0.47 -6.80 14.09
C ALA A 123 1.18 -5.43 14.11
N ALA A 124 2.29 -5.33 14.82
CA ALA A 124 3.09 -4.10 14.89
C ALA A 124 3.63 -3.67 13.51
N ALA A 125 4.14 -4.63 12.72
CA ALA A 125 4.62 -4.37 11.36
C ALA A 125 3.47 -3.96 10.41
N LEU A 126 2.28 -4.57 10.56
CA LEU A 126 1.08 -4.20 9.80
C LEU A 126 0.61 -2.77 10.12
N HIS A 127 0.67 -2.35 11.38
CA HIS A 127 0.38 -0.96 11.75
C HIS A 127 1.37 0.03 11.12
N LEU A 128 2.67 -0.31 11.05
CA LEU A 128 3.66 0.50 10.36
C LEU A 128 3.33 0.58 8.86
N ALA A 129 3.15 -0.56 8.20
CA ALA A 129 2.79 -0.64 6.78
C ALA A 129 1.53 0.18 6.49
N ARG A 130 0.48 0.07 7.32
CA ARG A 130 -0.74 0.87 7.21
C ARG A 130 -0.48 2.37 7.19
N THR A 131 0.40 2.87 8.05
CA THR A 131 0.68 4.32 8.09
C THR A 131 1.44 4.79 6.85
N ILE A 132 2.30 3.94 6.28
CA ILE A 132 3.01 4.22 5.03
C ILE A 132 2.04 4.17 3.84
N VAL A 133 1.13 3.18 3.78
CA VAL A 133 0.05 3.12 2.77
C VAL A 133 -0.80 4.41 2.80
N ARG A 134 -1.17 4.90 3.98
CA ARG A 134 -1.89 6.17 4.13
C ARG A 134 -1.08 7.39 3.66
N ARG A 135 0.24 7.35 3.75
CA ARG A 135 1.11 8.37 3.15
C ARG A 135 1.11 8.25 1.62
N ALA A 136 1.23 7.04 1.08
CA ALA A 136 1.13 6.80 -0.35
C ALA A 136 -0.22 7.25 -0.92
N GLU A 137 -1.33 6.99 -0.22
CA GLU A 137 -2.67 7.47 -0.56
C GLU A 137 -2.71 9.01 -0.67
N ARG A 138 -2.22 9.73 0.34
CA ARG A 138 -2.21 11.21 0.32
C ARG A 138 -1.39 11.76 -0.85
N LEU A 139 -0.22 11.18 -1.14
CA LEU A 139 0.61 11.59 -2.27
C LEU A 139 -0.06 11.29 -3.61
N THR A 140 -0.76 10.15 -3.72
CA THR A 140 -1.53 9.79 -4.91
C THR A 140 -2.72 10.73 -5.12
N VAL A 141 -3.42 11.12 -4.06
CA VAL A 141 -4.49 12.13 -4.10
C VAL A 141 -3.94 13.49 -4.52
N GLN A 142 -2.79 13.90 -3.98
CA GLN A 142 -2.12 15.13 -4.40
C GLN A 142 -1.73 15.08 -5.88
N LEU A 143 -1.16 13.97 -6.34
CA LEU A 143 -0.83 13.76 -7.75
C LEU A 143 -2.07 13.84 -8.64
N ALA A 144 -3.21 13.29 -8.19
CA ALA A 144 -4.47 13.34 -8.93
C ALA A 144 -5.05 14.76 -9.09
N ALA A 145 -4.63 15.71 -8.26
CA ALA A 145 -4.97 17.14 -8.42
C ALA A 145 -4.15 17.83 -9.54
N GLU A 146 -2.99 17.28 -9.89
CA GLU A 146 -2.05 17.88 -10.85
C GLU A 146 -1.98 17.09 -12.19
N ALA A 147 -2.33 15.79 -12.15
CA ALA A 147 -2.23 14.89 -13.29
C ALA A 147 -3.33 13.83 -13.28
N ARG A 148 -3.59 13.22 -14.43
CA ARG A 148 -4.55 12.11 -14.50
C ARG A 148 -4.00 10.88 -13.76
N VAL A 149 -4.80 10.39 -12.81
CA VAL A 149 -4.60 9.15 -12.06
C VAL A 149 -5.91 8.36 -12.06
N GLY A 150 -5.85 7.05 -12.20
CA GLY A 150 -7.03 6.19 -12.11
C GLY A 150 -7.66 6.26 -10.72
N THR A 151 -8.97 6.45 -10.63
CA THR A 151 -9.69 6.48 -9.33
C THR A 151 -9.51 5.19 -8.56
N THR A 152 -9.48 4.06 -9.24
CA THR A 152 -9.27 2.72 -8.65
C THR A 152 -7.94 2.60 -7.92
N ALA A 153 -6.88 3.32 -8.33
CA ALA A 153 -5.60 3.35 -7.61
C ALA A 153 -5.74 3.99 -6.23
N ILE A 154 -6.51 5.07 -6.12
CA ILE A 154 -6.79 5.75 -4.85
C ILE A 154 -7.69 4.88 -3.97
N GLU A 155 -8.76 4.30 -4.56
CA GLU A 155 -9.67 3.38 -3.87
C GLU A 155 -8.90 2.18 -3.28
N TYR A 156 -7.97 1.60 -4.06
CA TYR A 156 -7.14 0.49 -3.61
C TYR A 156 -6.29 0.87 -2.38
N LEU A 157 -5.58 2.00 -2.41
CA LEU A 157 -4.77 2.46 -1.28
C LEU A 157 -5.61 2.73 -0.03
N ASN A 158 -6.77 3.37 -0.20
CA ASN A 158 -7.70 3.61 0.89
C ASN A 158 -8.15 2.28 1.52
N ARG A 159 -8.63 1.34 0.70
CA ARG A 159 -9.09 0.02 1.15
C ARG A 159 -7.98 -0.83 1.73
N LEU A 160 -6.75 -0.76 1.16
CA LEU A 160 -5.60 -1.46 1.72
C LEU A 160 -5.26 -0.97 3.13
N SER A 161 -5.40 0.33 3.41
CA SER A 161 -5.18 0.84 4.77
C SER A 161 -6.16 0.22 5.79
N ASP A 162 -7.41 0.02 5.40
CA ASP A 162 -8.43 -0.63 6.23
C ASP A 162 -8.14 -2.13 6.40
N HIS A 163 -7.75 -2.80 5.31
CA HIS A 163 -7.36 -4.21 5.34
C HIS A 163 -6.22 -4.46 6.32
N LEU A 164 -5.14 -3.66 6.25
CA LEU A 164 -4.00 -3.80 7.15
C LEU A 164 -4.37 -3.53 8.62
N PHE A 165 -5.31 -2.62 8.88
CA PHE A 165 -5.83 -2.39 10.22
C PHE A 165 -6.60 -3.59 10.76
N VAL A 166 -7.53 -4.13 9.97
CA VAL A 166 -8.34 -5.29 10.36
C VAL A 166 -7.47 -6.53 10.52
N LEU A 167 -6.52 -6.75 9.60
CA LEU A 167 -5.58 -7.86 9.68
C LEU A 167 -4.67 -7.75 10.92
N ALA A 168 -4.20 -6.55 11.27
CA ALA A 168 -3.41 -6.34 12.49
C ALA A 168 -4.17 -6.79 13.75
N ARG A 169 -5.45 -6.46 13.85
CA ARG A 169 -6.31 -6.93 14.95
C ARG A 169 -6.53 -8.44 14.88
N TYR A 170 -6.77 -8.97 13.69
CA TYR A 170 -7.02 -10.39 13.49
C TYR A 170 -5.84 -11.26 13.97
N VAL A 171 -4.60 -10.90 13.59
CA VAL A 171 -3.39 -11.62 14.02
C VAL A 171 -2.97 -11.29 15.47
N ASN A 172 -3.69 -10.39 16.14
CA ASN A 172 -3.49 -10.00 17.53
C ASN A 172 -4.54 -10.70 18.45
N ASP A 173 -4.59 -12.03 18.35
CA ASP A 173 -5.58 -12.88 19.04
C ASP A 173 -7.03 -12.45 18.79
N GLN A 174 -7.36 -12.21 17.51
CA GLN A 174 -8.68 -11.74 17.11
C GLN A 174 -9.16 -10.51 17.90
N GLY A 175 -8.23 -9.58 18.12
CA GLY A 175 -8.48 -8.32 18.80
C GLY A 175 -8.51 -8.39 20.34
N LYS A 176 -8.38 -9.58 20.94
CA LYS A 176 -8.40 -9.73 22.42
C LYS A 176 -7.14 -9.15 23.08
N ALA A 177 -6.02 -9.14 22.34
CA ALA A 177 -4.77 -8.56 22.80
C ALA A 177 -4.60 -7.08 22.36
N ASP A 178 -5.63 -6.46 21.80
CA ASP A 178 -5.60 -5.03 21.47
C ASP A 178 -5.53 -4.16 22.71
N VAL A 179 -4.60 -3.20 22.72
CA VAL A 179 -4.48 -2.21 23.79
C VAL A 179 -5.24 -0.96 23.39
N LEU A 180 -6.32 -0.66 24.11
CA LEU A 180 -7.17 0.48 23.82
C LEU A 180 -6.51 1.80 24.25
N TRP A 181 -6.66 2.80 23.42
CA TRP A 181 -6.27 4.16 23.77
C TRP A 181 -7.19 4.74 24.85
N VAL A 182 -6.59 5.31 25.90
CA VAL A 182 -7.29 6.02 26.97
C VAL A 182 -6.98 7.52 26.81
N PRO A 183 -7.97 8.34 26.40
CA PRO A 183 -7.75 9.77 26.24
C PRO A 183 -7.27 10.42 27.55
N GLY A 184 -6.14 11.15 27.47
CA GLY A 184 -5.62 11.91 28.61
C GLY A 184 -5.08 11.06 29.77
N ALA A 185 -4.76 9.77 29.57
CA ALA A 185 -4.29 8.87 30.63
C ALA A 185 -3.06 9.37 31.42
N ASN A 186 -2.26 10.26 30.81
CA ASN A 186 -1.02 10.80 31.39
C ASN A 186 -1.11 12.31 31.70
N ARG A 187 -2.28 12.85 31.85
CA ARG A 187 -2.50 14.27 32.22
C ARG A 187 -2.75 14.41 33.71
#